data_4f3377dc590f36c1bb914f4c631b3adf
#
_entry.id   4f3377dc590f36c1bb914f4c631b3adf
#
_cell.length_a   1.000
_cell.length_b   1.000
_cell.length_c   1.000
_cell.angle_alpha   90.00
_cell.angle_beta   90.00
_cell.angle_gamma   90.00
#
_symmetry.space_group_name_H-M   'P 1'
#
loop_
_entity.id
_entity.type
_entity.pdbx_description
1 polymer ?
#
loop_
_entity_poly.entity_id
_entity_poly.type
_entity_poly.pdbx_seq_one_letter_code
_entity_poly.pdbx_strand_id
1 'polypeptide(L)'
;MIKLILKKLSITFIAISFTVISSVASAEITITWPSIWVGKDSKTTVIGELIDEFNAANAGSIKVVVEEQTDYDIYAQKLTAQIATGELPDIMTVGAQLLDVLHRSGKAMDLAPHINSDPHWNNVYPENALQSAMTDGVLSALPYELFVTPVTYNKKIL
;
A
#
# COMPACT_ATOMS: atom_id res chain seq x y z
N MET A 1 -55.07 70.22 -3.76
CA MET A 1 -54.94 69.43 -2.50
C MET A 1 -54.60 68.00 -2.91
N ILE A 2 -53.34 67.71 -3.10
CA ILE A 2 -52.92 66.39 -3.59
C ILE A 2 -52.47 65.57 -2.38
N LYS A 3 -53.23 64.54 -2.04
CA LYS A 3 -52.77 63.57 -1.04
C LYS A 3 -51.86 62.55 -1.67
N LEU A 4 -50.63 62.67 -1.33
CA LEU A 4 -49.56 61.76 -1.71
C LEU A 4 -49.76 60.43 -0.94
N ILE A 5 -50.13 59.36 -1.68
CA ILE A 5 -50.16 57.99 -1.14
C ILE A 5 -48.78 57.41 -1.27
N LEU A 6 -48.02 57.44 -0.17
CA LEU A 6 -46.78 56.68 -0.09
C LEU A 6 -47.08 55.20 0.06
N LYS A 7 -47.04 54.48 -1.05
CA LYS A 7 -47.00 53.01 -1.03
C LYS A 7 -45.66 52.57 -0.39
N LYS A 8 -45.72 51.98 0.75
CA LYS A 8 -44.60 51.29 1.37
C LYS A 8 -44.25 50.07 0.52
N LEU A 9 -43.17 50.17 -0.25
CA LEU A 9 -42.59 49.03 -0.93
C LEU A 9 -41.70 48.31 0.08
N SER A 10 -42.25 47.24 0.69
CA SER A 10 -41.45 46.34 1.50
C SER A 10 -40.62 45.48 0.58
N ILE A 11 -39.36 45.83 0.46
CA ILE A 11 -38.36 44.99 -0.22
C ILE A 11 -37.98 43.93 0.79
N THR A 12 -38.55 42.74 0.64
CA THR A 12 -38.13 41.55 1.38
C THR A 12 -36.78 41.08 0.75
N PHE A 13 -35.69 41.38 1.41
CA PHE A 13 -34.38 40.86 1.05
C PHE A 13 -34.33 39.38 1.46
N ILE A 14 -34.58 38.49 0.51
CA ILE A 14 -34.30 37.06 0.70
C ILE A 14 -32.77 36.89 0.63
N ALA A 15 -32.19 36.85 1.82
CA ALA A 15 -30.76 36.45 1.93
C ALA A 15 -30.68 34.95 1.65
N ILE A 16 -30.38 34.62 0.41
CA ILE A 16 -29.96 33.24 0.05
C ILE A 16 -28.59 33.03 0.64
N SER A 17 -28.55 32.45 1.83
CA SER A 17 -27.30 31.95 2.42
C SER A 17 -26.80 30.80 1.56
N PHE A 18 -25.91 31.09 0.64
CA PHE A 18 -25.12 30.08 -0.08
C PHE A 18 -24.16 29.50 0.92
N THR A 19 -24.56 28.43 1.58
CA THR A 19 -23.63 27.58 2.35
C THR A 19 -22.71 26.90 1.34
N VAL A 20 -21.56 27.50 1.13
CA VAL A 20 -20.45 26.86 0.42
C VAL A 20 -20.00 25.72 1.32
N ILE A 21 -20.50 24.53 1.06
CA ILE A 21 -19.95 23.29 1.61
C ILE A 21 -18.58 23.16 0.95
N SER A 22 -17.56 23.70 1.59
CA SER A 22 -16.17 23.41 1.23
C SER A 22 -15.98 21.93 1.54
N SER A 23 -16.21 21.06 0.54
CA SER A 23 -15.69 19.71 0.59
C SER A 23 -14.18 19.87 0.70
N VAL A 24 -13.65 19.60 1.88
CA VAL A 24 -12.21 19.40 2.07
C VAL A 24 -11.91 18.15 1.24
N ALA A 25 -11.48 18.35 0.00
CA ALA A 25 -10.93 17.27 -0.80
C ALA A 25 -9.67 16.83 -0.04
N SER A 26 -9.77 15.71 0.67
CA SER A 26 -8.57 15.04 1.18
C SER A 26 -7.73 14.71 -0.03
N ALA A 27 -6.46 15.13 -0.02
CA ALA A 27 -5.54 14.74 -1.08
C ALA A 27 -5.45 13.21 -1.09
N GLU A 28 -5.54 12.62 -2.27
CA GLU A 28 -5.38 11.18 -2.46
C GLU A 28 -3.99 10.76 -1.97
N ILE A 29 -3.94 9.75 -1.11
CA ILE A 29 -2.68 9.20 -0.60
C ILE A 29 -2.11 8.30 -1.68
N THR A 30 -0.88 8.59 -2.13
CA THR A 30 -0.16 7.73 -3.05
C THR A 30 0.76 6.81 -2.28
N ILE A 31 0.62 5.51 -2.50
CA ILE A 31 1.48 4.45 -1.96
C ILE A 31 2.39 3.94 -3.07
N THR A 32 3.69 3.96 -2.85
CA THR A 32 4.70 3.50 -3.80
C THR A 32 5.11 2.06 -3.52
N TRP A 33 5.12 1.24 -4.55
CA TRP A 33 5.54 -0.15 -4.48
C TRP A 33 6.51 -0.51 -5.62
N PRO A 34 7.83 -0.45 -5.41
CA PRO A 34 8.78 -1.00 -6.37
C PRO A 34 8.68 -2.53 -6.39
N SER A 35 8.48 -3.10 -7.57
CA SER A 35 8.24 -4.52 -7.76
C SER A 35 9.01 -5.08 -8.96
N ILE A 36 9.58 -6.28 -8.81
CA ILE A 36 10.18 -7.06 -9.89
C ILE A 36 9.15 -7.92 -10.64
N TRP A 37 7.93 -8.03 -10.15
CA TRP A 37 6.86 -8.85 -10.72
C TRP A 37 5.92 -8.11 -11.68
N VAL A 38 6.32 -6.93 -12.08
CA VAL A 38 5.66 -6.14 -13.14
C VAL A 38 6.60 -6.01 -14.32
N GLY A 39 6.12 -5.48 -15.44
CA GLY A 39 6.91 -5.33 -16.67
C GLY A 39 6.98 -6.64 -17.46
N LYS A 40 8.09 -7.34 -17.46
CA LYS A 40 8.29 -8.57 -18.25
C LYS A 40 8.07 -9.89 -17.49
N ASP A 41 7.72 -9.81 -16.22
CA ASP A 41 7.44 -10.99 -15.41
C ASP A 41 6.11 -11.67 -15.78
N SER A 42 6.03 -12.97 -15.56
CA SER A 42 4.82 -13.75 -15.82
C SER A 42 3.62 -13.36 -14.94
N LYS A 43 3.87 -12.73 -13.82
CA LYS A 43 2.84 -12.25 -12.86
C LYS A 43 2.28 -10.87 -13.22
N THR A 44 2.89 -10.17 -14.17
CA THR A 44 2.57 -8.77 -14.53
C THR A 44 1.08 -8.54 -14.74
N THR A 45 0.43 -9.41 -15.51
CA THR A 45 -1.00 -9.25 -15.84
C THR A 45 -1.86 -9.32 -14.58
N VAL A 46 -1.68 -10.36 -13.77
CA VAL A 46 -2.50 -10.58 -12.56
C VAL A 46 -2.25 -9.48 -11.52
N ILE A 47 -1.00 -9.10 -11.30
CA ILE A 47 -0.67 -8.01 -10.37
C ILE A 47 -1.23 -6.68 -10.86
N GLY A 48 -1.14 -6.40 -12.16
CA GLY A 48 -1.72 -5.20 -12.76
C GLY A 48 -3.23 -5.13 -12.54
N GLU A 49 -3.95 -6.21 -12.83
CA GLU A 49 -5.40 -6.30 -12.60
C GLU A 49 -5.78 -6.07 -11.13
N LEU A 50 -5.07 -6.69 -10.19
CA LEU A 50 -5.32 -6.51 -8.76
C LEU A 50 -5.10 -5.05 -8.30
N ILE A 51 -4.06 -4.40 -8.82
CA ILE A 51 -3.77 -3.00 -8.51
C ILE A 51 -4.83 -2.07 -9.10
N ASP A 52 -5.24 -2.33 -10.33
CA ASP A 52 -6.28 -1.53 -10.99
C ASP A 52 -7.62 -1.67 -10.25
N GLU A 53 -7.98 -2.87 -9.81
CA GLU A 53 -9.17 -3.13 -9.00
C GLU A 53 -9.09 -2.41 -7.65
N PHE A 54 -7.96 -2.50 -6.96
CA PHE A 54 -7.73 -1.79 -5.69
C PHE A 54 -7.85 -0.27 -5.87
N ASN A 55 -7.18 0.28 -6.88
CA ASN A 55 -7.19 1.71 -7.15
C ASN A 55 -8.59 2.21 -7.53
N ALA A 56 -9.35 1.42 -8.29
CA ALA A 56 -10.73 1.75 -8.64
C ALA A 56 -11.64 1.74 -7.41
N ALA A 57 -11.48 0.75 -6.52
CA ALA A 57 -12.26 0.64 -5.29
C ALA A 57 -11.95 1.77 -4.27
N ASN A 58 -10.73 2.34 -4.32
CA ASN A 58 -10.26 3.37 -3.38
C ASN A 58 -10.06 4.74 -4.03
N ALA A 59 -10.65 4.98 -5.20
CA ALA A 59 -10.47 6.22 -5.96
C ALA A 59 -10.75 7.48 -5.12
N GLY A 60 -9.85 8.45 -5.18
CA GLY A 60 -9.91 9.69 -4.42
C GLY A 60 -9.49 9.57 -2.94
N SER A 61 -9.11 8.38 -2.47
CA SER A 61 -8.66 8.12 -1.11
C SER A 61 -7.22 7.61 -1.10
N ILE A 62 -6.98 6.45 -1.72
CA ILE A 62 -5.67 5.80 -1.76
C ILE A 62 -5.40 5.32 -3.18
N LYS A 63 -4.16 5.53 -3.65
CA LYS A 63 -3.70 5.04 -4.93
C LYS A 63 -2.37 4.32 -4.77
N VAL A 64 -2.29 3.07 -5.23
CA VAL A 64 -1.04 2.33 -5.33
C VAL A 64 -0.41 2.60 -6.70
N VAL A 65 0.86 3.00 -6.68
CA VAL A 65 1.70 3.20 -7.86
C VAL A 65 2.84 2.21 -7.82
N VAL A 66 2.89 1.35 -8.83
CA VAL A 66 3.95 0.34 -8.94
C VAL A 66 5.09 0.87 -9.79
N GLU A 67 6.31 0.77 -9.25
CA GLU A 67 7.53 1.08 -9.98
C GLU A 67 8.18 -0.21 -10.46
N GLU A 68 8.28 -0.40 -11.78
CA GLU A 68 8.94 -1.57 -12.35
C GLU A 68 10.41 -1.61 -11.96
N GLN A 69 10.85 -2.75 -11.46
CA GLN A 69 12.26 -3.08 -11.21
C GLN A 69 12.65 -4.25 -12.12
N THR A 70 13.69 -4.08 -12.88
CA THR A 70 14.08 -5.04 -13.94
C THR A 70 14.94 -6.18 -13.45
N ASP A 71 15.60 -6.03 -12.30
CA ASP A 71 16.55 -6.97 -11.74
C ASP A 71 16.50 -6.96 -10.22
N TYR A 72 16.46 -8.15 -9.61
CA TYR A 72 16.36 -8.28 -8.16
C TYR A 72 17.63 -7.80 -7.43
N ASP A 73 18.82 -8.06 -7.97
CA ASP A 73 20.07 -7.70 -7.30
C ASP A 73 20.26 -6.19 -7.29
N ILE A 74 19.94 -5.52 -8.40
CA ILE A 74 19.96 -4.05 -8.50
C ILE A 74 18.92 -3.45 -7.55
N TYR A 75 17.74 -4.02 -7.52
CA TYR A 75 16.67 -3.61 -6.61
C TYR A 75 17.09 -3.76 -5.14
N ALA A 76 17.66 -4.90 -4.76
CA ALA A 76 18.13 -5.14 -3.40
C ALA A 76 19.25 -4.17 -2.96
N GLN A 77 20.17 -3.82 -3.88
CA GLN A 77 21.21 -2.81 -3.62
C GLN A 77 20.58 -1.43 -3.41
N LYS A 78 19.61 -1.02 -4.25
CA LYS A 78 18.87 0.23 -4.11
C LYS A 78 18.16 0.29 -2.75
N LEU A 79 17.43 -0.77 -2.38
CA LEU A 79 16.76 -0.84 -1.08
C LEU A 79 17.73 -0.75 0.10
N THR A 80 18.87 -1.42 0.01
CA THR A 80 19.92 -1.36 1.05
C THR A 80 20.38 0.08 1.27
N ALA A 81 20.61 0.84 0.20
CA ALA A 81 20.98 2.24 0.28
C ALA A 81 19.83 3.09 0.88
N GLN A 82 18.60 2.84 0.46
CA GLN A 82 17.41 3.54 0.97
C GLN A 82 17.14 3.26 2.45
N ILE A 83 17.40 2.03 2.92
CA ILE A 83 17.33 1.71 4.36
C ILE A 83 18.32 2.58 5.13
N ALA A 84 19.54 2.73 4.62
CA ALA A 84 20.58 3.52 5.29
C ALA A 84 20.24 5.03 5.33
N THR A 85 19.64 5.58 4.27
CA THR A 85 19.25 7.01 4.21
C THR A 85 17.89 7.27 4.85
N GLY A 86 17.06 6.25 5.03
CA GLY A 86 15.68 6.39 5.54
C GLY A 86 14.66 6.80 4.48
N GLU A 87 15.02 6.78 3.20
CA GLU A 87 14.15 7.10 2.06
C GLU A 87 13.54 5.84 1.47
N LEU A 88 12.73 5.14 2.28
CA LEU A 88 12.11 3.88 1.89
C LEU A 88 10.82 4.10 1.09
N PRO A 89 10.49 3.20 0.15
CA PRO A 89 9.16 3.13 -0.41
C PRO A 89 8.15 2.67 0.65
N ASP A 90 6.86 2.91 0.39
CA ASP A 90 5.80 2.55 1.34
C ASP A 90 5.61 1.04 1.45
N ILE A 91 5.69 0.33 0.32
CA ILE A 91 5.65 -1.13 0.24
C ILE A 91 6.91 -1.61 -0.47
N MET A 92 7.50 -2.69 0.01
CA MET A 92 8.67 -3.30 -0.62
C MET A 92 8.62 -4.81 -0.57
N THR A 93 9.16 -5.44 -1.61
CA THR A 93 9.37 -6.88 -1.63
C THR A 93 10.79 -7.19 -1.21
N VAL A 94 10.94 -7.97 -0.15
CA VAL A 94 12.24 -8.26 0.44
C VAL A 94 12.49 -9.76 0.56
N GLY A 95 13.70 -10.19 0.26
CA GLY A 95 14.17 -11.54 0.62
C GLY A 95 14.65 -11.58 2.08
N ALA A 96 14.85 -12.78 2.60
CA ALA A 96 15.18 -13.00 4.02
C ALA A 96 16.41 -12.18 4.50
N GLN A 97 17.43 -12.04 3.67
CA GLN A 97 18.65 -11.28 4.03
C GLN A 97 18.36 -9.79 4.22
N LEU A 98 17.54 -9.23 3.34
CA LEU A 98 17.17 -7.81 3.39
C LEU A 98 16.15 -7.54 4.49
N LEU A 99 15.30 -8.51 4.80
CA LEU A 99 14.36 -8.43 5.90
C LEU A 99 15.08 -8.22 7.25
N ASP A 100 16.17 -8.95 7.49
CA ASP A 100 16.97 -8.80 8.71
C ASP A 100 17.62 -7.39 8.81
N VAL A 101 18.13 -6.88 7.68
CA VAL A 101 18.66 -5.50 7.62
C VAL A 101 17.56 -4.47 7.90
N LEU A 102 16.40 -4.64 7.30
CA LEU A 102 15.25 -3.76 7.50
C LEU A 102 14.77 -3.80 8.95
N HIS A 103 14.64 -4.98 9.54
CA HIS A 103 14.26 -5.14 10.94
C HIS A 103 15.23 -4.40 11.87
N ARG A 104 16.54 -4.62 11.74
CA ARG A 104 17.57 -3.96 12.56
C ARG A 104 17.61 -2.45 12.39
N SER A 105 17.17 -1.95 11.25
CA SER A 105 17.09 -0.49 11.02
C SER A 105 15.97 0.18 11.82
N GLY A 106 15.02 -0.59 12.39
CA GLY A 106 13.82 -0.08 13.06
C GLY A 106 12.84 0.65 12.14
N LYS A 107 12.95 0.43 10.82
CA LYS A 107 12.12 1.10 9.81
C LYS A 107 10.89 0.27 9.40
N ALA A 108 10.90 -1.04 9.69
CA ALA A 108 9.75 -1.89 9.41
C ALA A 108 8.66 -1.69 10.48
N MET A 109 7.42 -1.62 10.03
CA MET A 109 6.26 -1.63 10.92
C MET A 109 6.02 -3.05 11.46
N ASP A 110 5.60 -3.17 12.71
CA ASP A 110 5.07 -4.43 13.23
C ASP A 110 3.67 -4.67 12.66
N LEU A 111 3.53 -5.71 11.87
CA LEU A 111 2.27 -6.07 11.18
C LEU A 111 1.38 -6.98 12.05
N ALA A 112 1.90 -7.57 13.12
CA ALA A 112 1.14 -8.52 13.95
C ALA A 112 -0.15 -7.91 14.54
N PRO A 113 -0.17 -6.68 15.08
CA PRO A 113 -1.41 -6.07 15.57
C PRO A 113 -2.48 -5.90 14.49
N HIS A 114 -2.06 -5.58 13.26
CA HIS A 114 -2.98 -5.37 12.14
C HIS A 114 -3.61 -6.66 11.66
N ILE A 115 -2.80 -7.72 11.51
CA ILE A 115 -3.30 -9.05 11.12
C ILE A 115 -4.23 -9.62 12.18
N ASN A 116 -3.86 -9.51 13.45
CA ASN A 116 -4.64 -10.06 14.56
C ASN A 116 -5.98 -9.34 14.76
N SER A 117 -6.09 -8.09 14.33
CA SER A 117 -7.33 -7.30 14.45
C SER A 117 -8.30 -7.49 13.29
N ASP A 118 -7.87 -8.05 12.16
CA ASP A 118 -8.69 -8.24 10.98
C ASP A 118 -8.98 -9.73 10.72
N PRO A 119 -10.25 -10.16 10.88
CA PRO A 119 -10.65 -11.55 10.66
C PRO A 119 -10.37 -12.09 9.24
N HIS A 120 -10.21 -11.23 8.24
CA HIS A 120 -9.88 -11.66 6.88
C HIS A 120 -8.54 -12.37 6.79
N TRP A 121 -7.61 -12.07 7.71
CA TRP A 121 -6.30 -12.72 7.75
C TRP A 121 -6.31 -14.09 8.43
N ASN A 122 -7.43 -14.45 9.09
CA ASN A 122 -7.56 -15.77 9.70
C ASN A 122 -7.50 -16.85 8.63
N ASN A 123 -6.56 -17.77 8.77
CA ASN A 123 -6.33 -18.88 7.84
C ASN A 123 -5.79 -18.52 6.45
N VAL A 124 -5.37 -17.28 6.21
CA VAL A 124 -4.69 -16.90 4.95
C VAL A 124 -3.32 -17.56 4.86
N TYR A 125 -2.62 -17.64 5.99
CA TYR A 125 -1.29 -18.23 6.04
C TYR A 125 -1.31 -19.64 6.63
N PRO A 126 -0.52 -20.58 6.08
CA PRO A 126 -0.26 -21.84 6.75
C PRO A 126 0.33 -21.63 8.14
N GLU A 127 0.09 -22.57 9.03
CA GLU A 127 0.76 -22.60 10.35
C GLU A 127 2.28 -22.47 10.17
N ASN A 128 2.90 -21.64 10.96
CA ASN A 128 4.33 -21.31 10.90
C ASN A 128 4.81 -20.46 9.69
N ALA A 129 3.96 -20.14 8.70
CA ALA A 129 4.41 -19.29 7.60
C ALA A 129 4.82 -17.89 8.08
N LEU A 130 4.08 -17.31 8.99
CA LEU A 130 4.40 -15.99 9.56
C LEU A 130 5.68 -16.01 10.40
N GLN A 131 6.05 -17.15 10.98
CA GLN A 131 7.27 -17.27 11.79
C GLN A 131 8.53 -16.99 10.97
N SER A 132 8.53 -17.34 9.69
CA SER A 132 9.66 -17.06 8.78
C SER A 132 9.91 -15.57 8.53
N ALA A 133 8.91 -14.73 8.79
CA ALA A 133 8.97 -13.29 8.63
C ALA A 133 9.05 -12.54 9.98
N MET A 134 9.15 -13.28 11.07
CA MET A 134 9.33 -12.71 12.43
C MET A 134 10.82 -12.64 12.78
N THR A 135 11.20 -11.53 13.37
CA THR A 135 12.52 -11.35 13.98
C THR A 135 12.32 -10.73 15.37
N ASP A 136 12.91 -11.32 16.40
CA ASP A 136 12.79 -10.86 17.81
C ASP A 136 11.33 -10.64 18.28
N GLY A 137 10.40 -11.45 17.77
CA GLY A 137 8.98 -11.36 18.11
C GLY A 137 8.19 -10.29 17.31
N VAL A 138 8.83 -9.57 16.41
CA VAL A 138 8.22 -8.55 15.54
C VAL A 138 7.93 -9.15 14.17
N LEU A 139 6.71 -9.01 13.67
CA LEU A 139 6.33 -9.42 12.33
C LEU A 139 6.60 -8.27 11.35
N SER A 140 7.80 -8.25 10.77
CA SER A 140 8.26 -7.14 9.90
C SER A 140 7.86 -7.28 8.44
N ALA A 141 7.31 -8.42 8.03
CA ALA A 141 6.84 -8.66 6.66
C ALA A 141 5.75 -9.74 6.62
N LEU A 142 5.01 -9.78 5.52
CA LEU A 142 4.08 -10.86 5.22
C LEU A 142 4.69 -11.76 4.14
N PRO A 143 4.67 -13.08 4.29
CA PRO A 143 5.07 -14.00 3.24
C PRO A 143 4.19 -13.80 1.99
N TYR A 144 4.81 -13.46 0.88
CA TYR A 144 4.13 -13.27 -0.39
C TYR A 144 4.16 -14.55 -1.24
N GLU A 145 5.26 -15.28 -1.20
CA GLU A 145 5.45 -16.55 -1.88
C GLU A 145 6.11 -17.56 -0.93
N LEU A 146 5.70 -18.80 -1.06
CA LEU A 146 6.34 -19.93 -0.40
C LEU A 146 6.97 -20.84 -1.46
N PHE A 147 8.28 -20.97 -1.41
CA PHE A 147 9.03 -21.84 -2.30
C PHE A 147 9.45 -23.12 -1.59
N VAL A 148 9.26 -24.23 -2.26
CA VAL A 148 9.87 -25.50 -1.85
C VAL A 148 11.03 -25.75 -2.82
N THR A 149 12.26 -25.74 -2.30
CA THR A 149 13.44 -26.10 -3.07
C THR A 149 13.77 -27.57 -2.81
N PRO A 150 13.32 -28.51 -3.66
CA PRO A 150 13.60 -29.91 -3.46
C PRO A 150 15.05 -30.21 -3.80
N VAL A 151 15.64 -31.15 -3.06
CA VAL A 151 16.88 -31.77 -3.45
C VAL A 151 16.58 -32.87 -4.47
N THR A 152 17.10 -32.73 -5.68
CA THR A 152 16.97 -33.73 -6.72
C THR A 152 18.28 -34.50 -6.88
N TYR A 153 18.19 -35.80 -7.11
CA TYR A 153 19.37 -36.63 -7.37
C TYR A 153 19.11 -37.58 -8.55
N ASN A 154 20.19 -37.94 -9.22
CA ASN A 154 20.14 -38.87 -10.33
C ASN A 154 20.22 -40.32 -9.81
N LYS A 155 19.12 -41.07 -9.87
CA LYS A 155 19.01 -42.45 -9.39
C LYS A 155 19.99 -43.45 -10.08
N LYS A 156 20.58 -43.09 -11.22
CA LYS A 156 21.52 -43.95 -11.90
C LYS A 156 22.95 -43.76 -11.38
N ILE A 157 23.21 -42.71 -10.62
CA ILE A 157 24.49 -42.39 -10.04
C ILE A 157 24.61 -42.82 -8.58
N LEU A 158 23.48 -42.86 -7.89
CA LEU A 158 23.33 -43.43 -6.57
C LEU A 158 22.75 -44.82 -6.62
#